data_955c33ef4da0c45c2d484d3f7b9616bb
#
_entry.id   955c33ef4da0c45c2d484d3f7b9616bb
#
_cell.length_a   1.000
_cell.length_b   1.000
_cell.length_c   1.000
_cell.angle_alpha   90.00
_cell.angle_beta   90.00
_cell.angle_gamma   90.00
#
_symmetry.space_group_name_H-M   'P 1'
#
loop_
_entity.id
_entity.type
_entity.pdbx_description
1 polymer ?
#
loop_
_entity_poly.entity_id
_entity_poly.type
_entity_poly.pdbx_seq_one_letter_code
_entity_poly.pdbx_strand_id
1 'polypeptide(L)'
;MSLKGTIQSFKVLRGEGEEADLASYELELDEGMVVLDCVHRIQYEQEPDMAVRWNCKAGKCGSCSAEINGRPRLMCMTRMSDVVAETPAGQPIEIRPMKTFPHIKDLVTDVAWNYEVAQRIAPINGPEAMDWEFNQMEADRVQHFRECIECFLCVNTCHVLRDHALFDDFA
;
A
#
# COMPACT_ATOMS: atom_id res chain seq x y z
N MET A 1 17.72 14.75 10.15
CA MET A 1 18.87 14.72 9.22
C MET A 1 18.34 15.08 7.83
N SER A 2 19.05 15.98 7.10
CA SER A 2 18.72 16.20 5.69
C SER A 2 19.16 14.99 4.88
N LEU A 3 18.30 14.48 4.01
CA LEU A 3 18.61 13.36 3.09
C LEU A 3 19.10 13.84 1.74
N LYS A 4 19.12 15.15 1.51
CA LYS A 4 19.49 15.72 0.20
C LYS A 4 20.90 15.31 -0.22
N GLY A 5 21.00 14.73 -1.41
CA GLY A 5 22.27 14.25 -1.97
C GLY A 5 22.74 12.89 -1.42
N THR A 6 21.94 12.22 -0.58
CA THR A 6 22.25 10.87 -0.09
C THR A 6 21.87 9.84 -1.13
N ILE A 7 22.82 8.97 -1.51
CA ILE A 7 22.52 7.82 -2.38
C ILE A 7 21.96 6.70 -1.51
N GLN A 8 20.78 6.22 -1.85
CA GLN A 8 20.10 5.11 -1.17
C GLN A 8 19.90 3.95 -2.15
N SER A 9 20.23 2.74 -1.67
CA SER A 9 19.98 1.51 -2.41
C SER A 9 18.57 1.00 -2.13
N PHE A 10 17.91 0.52 -3.17
CA PHE A 10 16.58 -0.09 -3.13
C PHE A 10 16.62 -1.49 -3.72
N LYS A 11 15.75 -2.36 -3.20
CA LYS A 11 15.38 -3.62 -3.82
C LYS A 11 13.89 -3.63 -4.06
N VAL A 12 13.47 -3.64 -5.32
CA VAL A 12 12.06 -3.62 -5.71
C VAL A 12 11.71 -4.92 -6.41
N LEU A 13 10.59 -5.55 -6.04
CA LEU A 13 10.15 -6.76 -6.72
C LEU A 13 9.77 -6.43 -8.17
N ARG A 14 10.31 -7.21 -9.11
CA ARG A 14 10.08 -7.07 -10.56
C ARG A 14 9.70 -8.42 -11.15
N GLY A 15 8.85 -8.39 -12.15
CA GLY A 15 8.39 -9.58 -12.87
C GLY A 15 6.97 -10.00 -12.50
N GLU A 16 6.57 -11.18 -12.95
CA GLU A 16 5.22 -11.73 -12.84
C GLU A 16 5.25 -13.08 -12.13
N GLY A 17 4.26 -13.34 -11.27
CA GLY A 17 4.08 -14.63 -10.61
C GLY A 17 5.32 -15.14 -9.86
N GLU A 18 5.66 -16.40 -10.06
CA GLU A 18 6.80 -17.07 -9.40
C GLU A 18 8.17 -16.66 -9.97
N GLU A 19 8.21 -16.09 -11.16
CA GLU A 19 9.46 -15.64 -11.81
C GLU A 19 9.88 -14.24 -11.32
N ALA A 20 9.06 -13.60 -10.47
CA ALA A 20 9.35 -12.28 -9.92
C ALA A 20 10.51 -12.34 -8.93
N ASP A 21 11.52 -11.47 -9.10
CA ASP A 21 12.68 -11.36 -8.22
C ASP A 21 13.00 -9.90 -7.87
N LEU A 22 13.82 -9.72 -6.85
CA LEU A 22 14.23 -8.40 -6.37
C LEU A 22 15.33 -7.81 -7.27
N ALA A 23 14.99 -6.77 -7.99
CA ALA A 23 15.94 -5.94 -8.73
C ALA A 23 16.51 -4.83 -7.84
N SER A 24 17.77 -4.49 -8.04
CA SER A 24 18.50 -3.50 -7.25
C SER A 24 18.61 -2.18 -8.00
N TYR A 25 18.34 -1.08 -7.29
CA TYR A 25 18.40 0.29 -7.81
C TYR A 25 19.14 1.21 -6.84
N GLU A 26 19.74 2.23 -7.36
CA GLU A 26 20.32 3.32 -6.57
C GLU A 26 19.68 4.63 -6.98
N LEU A 27 19.38 5.46 -5.99
CA LEU A 27 18.73 6.73 -6.20
C LEU A 27 19.29 7.79 -5.24
N GLU A 28 19.58 8.96 -5.77
CA GLU A 28 19.88 10.13 -4.96
C GLU A 28 18.60 10.68 -4.36
N LEU A 29 18.56 10.83 -3.04
CA LEU A 29 17.40 11.34 -2.33
C LEU A 29 17.38 12.87 -2.26
N ASP A 30 16.18 13.42 -2.41
CA ASP A 30 15.89 14.81 -2.14
C ASP A 30 15.15 14.96 -0.80
N GLU A 31 15.12 16.17 -0.27
CA GLU A 31 14.41 16.47 0.96
C GLU A 31 12.91 16.37 0.78
N GLY A 32 12.23 15.76 1.75
CA GLY A 32 10.77 15.64 1.75
C GLY A 32 10.21 14.50 0.89
N MET A 33 11.04 13.72 0.19
CA MET A 33 10.58 12.58 -0.59
C MET A 33 9.84 11.54 0.26
N VAL A 34 8.82 10.95 -0.34
CA VAL A 34 8.15 9.74 0.13
C VAL A 34 8.56 8.54 -0.73
N VAL A 35 8.30 7.33 -0.26
CA VAL A 35 8.65 6.10 -0.99
C VAL A 35 8.06 6.07 -2.40
N LEU A 36 6.84 6.58 -2.58
CA LEU A 36 6.21 6.65 -3.91
C LEU A 36 6.99 7.53 -4.88
N ASP A 37 7.60 8.63 -4.41
CA ASP A 37 8.43 9.49 -5.27
C ASP A 37 9.69 8.75 -5.73
N CYS A 38 10.30 7.94 -4.84
CA CYS A 38 11.45 7.11 -5.20
C CYS A 38 11.07 6.05 -6.24
N VAL A 39 9.94 5.36 -6.06
CA VAL A 39 9.43 4.37 -7.03
C VAL A 39 9.16 5.03 -8.39
N HIS A 40 8.54 6.21 -8.42
CA HIS A 40 8.30 6.95 -9.66
C HIS A 40 9.61 7.40 -10.33
N ARG A 41 10.61 7.79 -9.55
CA ARG A 41 11.90 8.19 -10.12
C ARG A 41 12.64 6.98 -10.70
N ILE A 42 12.62 5.84 -10.00
CA ILE A 42 13.15 4.57 -10.56
C ILE A 42 12.41 4.21 -11.85
N GLN A 43 11.07 4.27 -11.85
CA GLN A 43 10.27 4.02 -13.04
C GLN A 43 10.63 4.95 -14.21
N TYR A 44 10.80 6.24 -13.94
CA TYR A 44 11.10 7.21 -14.99
C TYR A 44 12.53 7.08 -15.54
N GLU A 45 13.52 6.88 -14.67
CA GLU A 45 14.94 6.96 -15.03
C GLU A 45 15.54 5.61 -15.42
N GLN A 46 15.06 4.50 -14.82
CA GLN A 46 15.73 3.20 -14.91
C GLN A 46 14.84 2.10 -15.46
N GLU A 47 13.53 2.10 -15.13
CA GLU A 47 12.61 0.98 -15.43
C GLU A 47 11.23 1.47 -15.91
N PRO A 48 11.11 1.98 -17.15
CA PRO A 48 9.89 2.60 -17.64
C PRO A 48 8.66 1.66 -17.68
N ASP A 49 8.87 0.35 -17.67
CA ASP A 49 7.82 -0.68 -17.69
C ASP A 49 7.39 -1.17 -16.31
N MET A 50 7.94 -0.59 -15.22
CA MET A 50 7.58 -0.95 -13.84
C MET A 50 6.09 -0.72 -13.59
N ALA A 51 5.38 -1.80 -13.20
CA ALA A 51 3.98 -1.71 -12.84
C ALA A 51 3.81 -1.23 -11.39
N VAL A 52 3.15 -0.11 -11.22
CA VAL A 52 2.82 0.46 -9.90
C VAL A 52 1.45 1.13 -9.95
N ARG A 53 0.64 0.91 -8.92
CA ARG A 53 -0.65 1.62 -8.77
C ARG A 53 -0.50 2.83 -7.87
N TRP A 54 -1.03 3.94 -8.32
CA TRP A 54 -1.13 5.17 -7.54
C TRP A 54 -2.21 6.09 -8.11
N ASN A 55 -2.68 7.04 -7.31
CA ASN A 55 -3.65 8.03 -7.78
C ASN A 55 -3.55 9.35 -7.00
N CYS A 56 -3.99 9.40 -5.74
CA CYS A 56 -4.22 10.66 -5.02
C CYS A 56 -2.94 11.33 -4.48
N LYS A 57 -1.87 10.58 -4.21
CA LYS A 57 -0.64 11.02 -3.49
C LYS A 57 -0.88 11.68 -2.13
N ALA A 58 -2.05 11.46 -1.51
CA ALA A 58 -2.50 12.16 -0.29
C ALA A 58 -3.11 11.21 0.76
N GLY A 59 -2.85 9.91 0.68
CA GLY A 59 -3.36 8.93 1.63
C GLY A 59 -4.88 8.76 1.63
N LYS A 60 -5.58 9.00 0.49
CA LYS A 60 -7.04 9.00 0.40
C LYS A 60 -7.63 7.90 -0.48
N CYS A 61 -6.84 7.23 -1.32
CA CYS A 61 -7.36 6.26 -2.29
C CYS A 61 -6.88 4.82 -2.09
N GLY A 62 -5.92 4.57 -1.21
CA GLY A 62 -5.38 3.24 -0.94
C GLY A 62 -4.55 2.59 -2.06
N SER A 63 -4.54 3.14 -3.28
CA SER A 63 -3.95 2.48 -4.46
C SER A 63 -2.45 2.18 -4.35
N CYS A 64 -1.69 2.98 -3.61
CA CYS A 64 -0.24 2.83 -3.48
C CYS A 64 0.18 1.97 -2.27
N SER A 65 -0.65 1.02 -1.86
CA SER A 65 -0.33 0.07 -0.79
C SER A 65 0.77 -0.88 -1.22
N ALA A 66 1.79 -1.04 -0.38
CA ALA A 66 2.91 -1.94 -0.61
C ALA A 66 3.54 -2.37 0.72
N GLU A 67 4.42 -3.35 0.69
CA GLU A 67 5.29 -3.68 1.83
C GLU A 67 6.64 -2.98 1.68
N ILE A 68 7.00 -2.19 2.70
CA ILE A 68 8.27 -1.48 2.78
C ILE A 68 9.04 -2.08 3.95
N ASN A 69 10.16 -2.72 3.66
CA ASN A 69 10.94 -3.51 4.64
C ASN A 69 10.04 -4.49 5.41
N GLY A 70 9.15 -5.21 4.69
CA GLY A 70 8.22 -6.18 5.26
C GLY A 70 7.04 -5.59 6.05
N ARG A 71 6.88 -4.26 6.08
CA ARG A 71 5.76 -3.60 6.75
C ARG A 71 4.77 -3.04 5.73
N PRO A 72 3.48 -3.43 5.78
CA PRO A 72 2.45 -2.86 4.92
C PRO A 72 2.24 -1.37 5.20
N ARG A 73 2.42 -0.53 4.17
CA ARG A 73 2.31 0.93 4.26
C ARG A 73 1.79 1.53 2.95
N LEU A 74 1.23 2.75 3.03
CA LEU A 74 0.97 3.57 1.85
C LEU A 74 2.27 4.25 1.41
N MET A 75 2.76 3.96 0.22
CA MET A 75 4.00 4.55 -0.30
C MET A 75 3.95 6.08 -0.34
N CYS A 76 2.79 6.68 -0.63
CA CYS A 76 2.62 8.13 -0.68
C CYS A 76 2.63 8.82 0.69
N MET A 77 2.46 8.07 1.79
CA MET A 77 2.46 8.61 3.15
C MET A 77 3.71 8.22 3.95
N THR A 78 4.55 7.37 3.38
CA THR A 78 5.75 6.87 4.05
C THR A 78 6.94 7.74 3.66
N ARG A 79 7.43 8.54 4.61
CA ARG A 79 8.57 9.45 4.40
C ARG A 79 9.87 8.69 4.31
N MET A 80 10.73 9.08 3.39
CA MET A 80 12.05 8.49 3.24
C MET A 80 12.93 8.71 4.48
N SER A 81 12.79 9.83 5.17
CA SER A 81 13.48 10.09 6.45
C SER A 81 13.24 9.00 7.50
N ASP A 82 12.00 8.53 7.58
CA ASP A 82 11.59 7.55 8.56
C ASP A 82 12.08 6.16 8.17
N VAL A 83 11.93 5.80 6.88
CA VAL A 83 12.38 4.50 6.36
C VAL A 83 13.90 4.35 6.48
N VAL A 84 14.66 5.41 6.12
CA VAL A 84 16.12 5.39 6.25
C VAL A 84 16.55 5.25 7.72
N ALA A 85 15.86 5.94 8.63
CA ALA A 85 16.15 5.83 10.06
C ALA A 85 15.82 4.44 10.65
N GLU A 86 14.81 3.75 10.11
CA GLU A 86 14.41 2.39 10.50
C GLU A 86 15.30 1.30 9.84
N THR A 87 15.98 1.61 8.74
CA THR A 87 16.78 0.65 7.97
C THR A 87 18.21 0.62 8.50
N PRO A 88 18.79 -0.55 8.81
CA PRO A 88 20.18 -0.64 9.21
C PRO A 88 21.14 -0.05 8.17
N ALA A 89 22.19 0.62 8.63
CA ALA A 89 23.15 1.28 7.75
C ALA A 89 23.72 0.32 6.69
N GLY A 90 23.71 0.75 5.44
CA GLY A 90 24.22 -0.04 4.31
C GLY A 90 23.27 -1.11 3.78
N GLN A 91 22.10 -1.28 4.37
CA GLN A 91 21.09 -2.19 3.83
C GLN A 91 20.19 -1.47 2.81
N PRO A 92 19.77 -2.17 1.74
CA PRO A 92 18.81 -1.62 0.80
C PRO A 92 17.41 -1.54 1.43
N ILE A 93 16.63 -0.56 0.99
CA ILE A 93 15.20 -0.49 1.30
C ILE A 93 14.47 -1.45 0.36
N GLU A 94 13.78 -2.43 0.93
CA GLU A 94 13.03 -3.41 0.18
C GLU A 94 11.59 -2.95 -0.03
N ILE A 95 11.10 -3.03 -1.28
CA ILE A 95 9.72 -2.70 -1.63
C ILE A 95 9.12 -3.89 -2.36
N ARG A 96 8.02 -4.43 -1.81
CA ARG A 96 7.28 -5.57 -2.36
C ARG A 96 5.80 -5.26 -2.50
N PRO A 97 5.07 -5.95 -3.37
CA PRO A 97 3.61 -5.91 -3.37
C PRO A 97 3.06 -6.49 -2.06
N MET A 98 1.78 -6.28 -1.80
CA MET A 98 1.08 -6.83 -0.64
C MET A 98 1.06 -8.37 -0.71
N LYS A 99 1.69 -9.03 0.27
CA LYS A 99 1.92 -10.49 0.28
C LYS A 99 0.64 -11.33 0.31
N THR A 100 -0.43 -10.83 0.93
CA THR A 100 -1.67 -11.59 1.11
C THR A 100 -2.59 -11.61 -0.12
N PHE A 101 -2.22 -10.92 -1.18
CA PHE A 101 -3.01 -10.84 -2.41
C PHE A 101 -2.28 -11.51 -3.57
N PRO A 102 -2.99 -12.11 -4.52
CA PRO A 102 -2.37 -12.68 -5.71
C PRO A 102 -1.51 -11.65 -6.44
N HIS A 103 -0.28 -12.03 -6.74
CA HIS A 103 0.67 -11.16 -7.44
C HIS A 103 0.34 -11.12 -8.94
N ILE A 104 0.26 -9.91 -9.50
CA ILE A 104 0.06 -9.71 -10.93
C ILE A 104 1.41 -9.41 -11.58
N LYS A 105 1.97 -8.24 -11.28
CA LYS A 105 3.25 -7.79 -11.84
C LYS A 105 3.90 -6.75 -10.93
N ASP A 106 5.18 -6.85 -10.68
CA ASP A 106 6.00 -5.91 -9.93
C ASP A 106 5.38 -5.55 -8.56
N LEU A 107 4.85 -4.33 -8.42
CA LEU A 107 4.20 -3.85 -7.19
C LEU A 107 2.66 -3.95 -7.24
N VAL A 108 2.10 -4.63 -8.25
CA VAL A 108 0.66 -4.75 -8.46
C VAL A 108 0.13 -6.11 -8.04
N THR A 109 -0.92 -6.12 -7.23
CA THR A 109 -1.64 -7.31 -6.77
C THR A 109 -3.11 -7.26 -7.17
N ASP A 110 -3.77 -8.42 -7.21
CA ASP A 110 -5.20 -8.52 -7.40
C ASP A 110 -5.95 -8.36 -6.08
N VAL A 111 -6.75 -7.33 -5.98
CA VAL A 111 -7.61 -7.02 -4.81
C VAL A 111 -9.10 -7.15 -5.13
N ALA A 112 -9.46 -7.70 -6.30
CA ALA A 112 -10.83 -7.77 -6.78
C ALA A 112 -11.75 -8.53 -5.82
N TRP A 113 -11.27 -9.62 -5.22
CA TRP A 113 -12.02 -10.42 -4.25
C TRP A 113 -12.66 -9.57 -3.13
N ASN A 114 -11.97 -8.56 -2.62
CA ASN A 114 -12.50 -7.69 -1.57
C ASN A 114 -13.75 -6.94 -2.02
N TYR A 115 -13.78 -6.48 -3.27
CA TYR A 115 -14.93 -5.78 -3.84
C TYR A 115 -16.07 -6.73 -4.17
N GLU A 116 -15.79 -7.95 -4.60
CA GLU A 116 -16.79 -9.00 -4.81
C GLU A 116 -17.48 -9.38 -3.49
N VAL A 117 -16.72 -9.52 -2.41
CA VAL A 117 -17.28 -9.76 -1.07
C VAL A 117 -18.12 -8.57 -0.61
N ALA A 118 -17.64 -7.33 -0.82
CA ALA A 118 -18.40 -6.14 -0.47
C ALA A 118 -19.75 -6.06 -1.18
N GLN A 119 -19.84 -6.50 -2.44
CA GLN A 119 -21.10 -6.57 -3.20
C GLN A 119 -22.12 -7.55 -2.62
N ARG A 120 -21.68 -8.56 -1.87
CA ARG A 120 -22.55 -9.55 -1.22
C ARG A 120 -23.14 -9.05 0.09
N ILE A 121 -22.60 -7.97 0.65
CA ILE A 121 -23.09 -7.37 1.89
C ILE A 121 -24.34 -6.56 1.58
N ALA A 122 -25.47 -6.99 2.13
CA ALA A 122 -26.72 -6.28 1.96
C ALA A 122 -26.63 -4.88 2.62
N PRO A 123 -27.06 -3.82 1.93
CA PRO A 123 -27.13 -2.51 2.53
C PRO A 123 -28.13 -2.49 3.68
N ILE A 124 -27.85 -1.71 4.72
CA ILE A 124 -28.81 -1.47 5.81
C ILE A 124 -29.93 -0.62 5.25
N ASN A 125 -31.12 -1.18 5.15
CA ASN A 125 -32.32 -0.43 4.83
C ASN A 125 -32.81 0.25 6.12
N GLY A 126 -32.71 1.58 6.15
CA GLY A 126 -33.34 2.37 7.21
C GLY A 126 -34.87 2.25 7.19
N PRO A 127 -35.58 2.56 8.28
CA PRO A 127 -37.04 2.64 8.28
C PRO A 127 -37.50 3.68 7.25
N GLU A 128 -38.66 3.44 6.62
CA GLU A 128 -39.21 4.29 5.54
C GLU A 128 -39.46 5.74 5.95
N ALA A 129 -39.61 6.00 7.26
CA ALA A 129 -39.73 7.33 7.82
C ALA A 129 -38.77 7.46 9.00
N MET A 130 -37.68 8.17 8.80
CA MET A 130 -36.80 8.62 9.87
C MET A 130 -36.89 10.15 9.97
N ASP A 131 -37.18 10.64 11.16
CA ASP A 131 -36.78 12.01 11.52
C ASP A 131 -35.24 12.01 11.57
N TRP A 132 -34.63 12.67 10.60
CA TRP A 132 -33.17 12.75 10.44
C TRP A 132 -32.54 13.73 11.42
N GLU A 133 -32.85 13.60 12.69
CA GLU A 133 -32.18 14.36 13.73
C GLU A 133 -30.94 13.61 14.20
N PHE A 134 -29.77 14.02 13.72
CA PHE A 134 -28.50 13.57 14.22
C PHE A 134 -27.85 14.63 15.10
N ASN A 135 -27.49 14.27 16.31
CA ASN A 135 -26.65 15.14 17.12
C ASN A 135 -25.16 14.91 16.81
N GLN A 136 -24.33 15.89 17.14
CA GLN A 136 -22.90 15.85 16.84
C GLN A 136 -22.22 14.65 17.49
N MET A 137 -22.64 14.23 18.67
CA MET A 137 -22.05 13.10 19.40
C MET A 137 -22.28 11.76 18.65
N GLU A 138 -23.42 11.59 18.00
CA GLU A 138 -23.71 10.41 17.18
C GLU A 138 -22.89 10.44 15.89
N ALA A 139 -22.74 11.60 15.26
CA ALA A 139 -21.89 11.77 14.10
C ALA A 139 -20.42 11.43 14.44
N ASP A 140 -19.89 11.94 15.54
CA ASP A 140 -18.53 11.68 16.00
C ASP A 140 -18.31 10.19 16.33
N ARG A 141 -19.31 9.53 16.91
CA ARG A 141 -19.24 8.10 17.23
C ARG A 141 -19.06 7.19 16.00
N VAL A 142 -19.67 7.55 14.87
CA VAL A 142 -19.61 6.75 13.64
C VAL A 142 -18.53 7.23 12.67
N GLN A 143 -17.87 8.34 12.95
CA GLN A 143 -16.88 8.96 12.06
C GLN A 143 -15.74 7.99 11.70
N HIS A 144 -15.19 7.27 12.69
CA HIS A 144 -14.10 6.32 12.48
C HIS A 144 -14.41 5.20 11.47
N PHE A 145 -15.68 4.78 11.39
CA PHE A 145 -16.08 3.74 10.42
C PHE A 145 -16.11 4.25 8.98
N ARG A 146 -16.17 5.58 8.79
CA ARG A 146 -16.16 6.22 7.46
C ARG A 146 -14.77 6.58 6.97
N GLU A 147 -13.75 6.47 7.81
CA GLU A 147 -12.37 6.82 7.47
C GLU A 147 -11.66 5.73 6.67
N CYS A 148 -12.29 4.57 6.48
CA CYS A 148 -11.74 3.49 5.66
C CYS A 148 -11.58 3.95 4.21
N ILE A 149 -10.35 3.85 3.68
CA ILE A 149 -9.99 4.21 2.31
C ILE A 149 -9.79 2.98 1.41
N GLU A 150 -10.20 1.81 1.88
CA GLU A 150 -10.09 0.52 1.15
C GLU A 150 -8.65 0.23 0.67
N CYS A 151 -7.66 0.56 1.47
CA CYS A 151 -6.26 0.32 1.16
C CYS A 151 -5.81 -1.12 1.41
N PHE A 152 -6.61 -1.91 2.11
CA PHE A 152 -6.38 -3.32 2.47
C PHE A 152 -5.10 -3.60 3.27
N LEU A 153 -4.43 -2.59 3.81
CA LEU A 153 -3.24 -2.78 4.65
C LEU A 153 -3.54 -3.59 5.92
N CYS A 154 -4.74 -3.45 6.49
CA CYS A 154 -5.19 -4.25 7.63
C CYS A 154 -5.32 -5.73 7.27
N VAL A 155 -5.81 -6.05 6.06
CA VAL A 155 -5.86 -7.42 5.52
C VAL A 155 -4.45 -7.95 5.34
N ASN A 156 -3.57 -7.16 4.71
CA ASN A 156 -2.17 -7.54 4.50
C ASN A 156 -1.35 -7.67 5.79
N THR A 157 -1.79 -7.07 6.90
CA THR A 157 -1.14 -7.19 8.21
C THR A 157 -1.65 -8.42 9.00
N CYS A 158 -2.78 -9.02 8.58
CA CYS A 158 -3.39 -10.12 9.29
C CYS A 158 -2.47 -11.35 9.29
N HIS A 159 -2.00 -11.78 10.48
CA HIS A 159 -1.11 -12.93 10.61
C HIS A 159 -1.74 -14.24 10.12
N VAL A 160 -3.05 -14.38 10.27
CA VAL A 160 -3.78 -15.58 9.79
C VAL A 160 -3.71 -15.68 8.27
N LEU A 161 -3.94 -14.55 7.57
CA LEU A 161 -3.91 -14.54 6.10
C LEU A 161 -2.48 -14.60 5.53
N ARG A 162 -1.48 -14.12 6.28
CA ARG A 162 -0.07 -14.17 5.83
C ARG A 162 0.56 -15.55 5.95
N ASP A 163 0.13 -16.32 6.95
CA ASP A 163 0.73 -17.62 7.28
C ASP A 163 -0.07 -18.80 6.72
N HIS A 164 -1.31 -18.57 6.33
CA HIS A 164 -2.17 -19.58 5.72
C HIS A 164 -2.49 -19.16 4.28
N ALA A 165 -2.31 -20.08 3.35
CA ALA A 165 -2.66 -19.90 1.92
C ALA A 165 -4.19 -19.88 1.70
N LEU A 166 -4.92 -19.14 2.54
CA LEU A 166 -6.39 -19.06 2.48
C LEU A 166 -6.89 -18.39 1.20
N PHE A 167 -6.02 -17.64 0.51
CA PHE A 167 -6.38 -17.02 -0.77
C PHE A 167 -6.23 -17.98 -1.95
N ASP A 168 -5.41 -19.03 -1.85
CA ASP A 168 -5.27 -20.03 -2.92
C ASP A 168 -6.57 -20.84 -3.08
N ASP A 169 -7.37 -20.97 -2.01
CA ASP A 169 -8.68 -21.64 -2.03
C ASP A 169 -9.85 -20.72 -2.47
N PHE A 170 -9.59 -19.41 -2.65
CA PHE A 170 -10.61 -18.42 -3.02
C PHE A 170 -10.39 -17.80 -4.41
N ALA A 171 -9.38 -18.27 -5.15
CA ALA A 171 -9.09 -17.83 -6.51
C ALA A 171 -9.91 -18.58 -7.56
#